data_4344d8dd38e2caa3e9c5fa1254bd11ed
#
_entry.id   4344d8dd38e2caa3e9c5fa1254bd11ed
#
_cell.length_a   1.000
_cell.length_b   1.000
_cell.length_c   1.000
_cell.angle_alpha   90.00
_cell.angle_beta   90.00
_cell.angle_gamma   90.00
#
_symmetry.space_group_name_H-M   'P 1'
#
loop_
_entity.id
_entity.type
_entity.pdbx_description
1 polymer ?
#
loop_
_entity_poly.entity_id
_entity_poly.type
_entity_poly.pdbx_seq_one_letter_code
_entity_poly.pdbx_strand_id
1 'polypeptide(L)'
;MKNEKVLNTIEEAIEDFRQGKIVIVVDDEDRENEGDFIIAAEKVTPEIVNFMLKNGRGVLCAPLSEERCAQLELNMMEPNNTSLLGTPFTVTVDLLGEGCTTGVSIHDRAATLRALADPKTKPSDLGRPGHINPLRARQKGVLRRPGHTEAAVDLARLAGLQPAGALIEIMNEDGSMARLPQLLEVAEKYGLKIISIADLIAYRLRNESIVERGETAEMPTEYGMFKITVFRQKSNGLEHMVLTKGEWTEDEPVLLRVHSSCATGDILGSCRCDCGAQLHEAMRMIEKEGKGAIVYLSQEGRGIGLFNKIAAYKLQDEGLDTVDANVRLGFGVDERDYGVGASIIREMGIKHMRLMTNNPLKIVGLEGYGLKIDEIVPIVIAPNKYNERYLETKQERMHHKLNLCKH
;
A
#
# COMPACT_ATOMS: atom_id res chain seq x y z
N MET A 1 -36.32 4.76 2.82
CA MET A 1 -34.87 4.86 3.11
C MET A 1 -34.38 3.43 3.23
N LYS A 2 -33.62 2.92 2.24
CA LYS A 2 -32.95 1.63 2.35
C LYS A 2 -31.86 1.82 3.43
N ASN A 3 -31.92 1.04 4.51
CA ASN A 3 -30.79 0.90 5.41
C ASN A 3 -29.63 0.41 4.56
N GLU A 4 -28.66 1.28 4.28
CA GLU A 4 -27.34 0.84 3.82
C GLU A 4 -26.79 -0.03 4.94
N LYS A 5 -26.69 -1.34 4.72
CA LYS A 5 -26.03 -2.25 5.65
C LYS A 5 -24.56 -1.84 5.70
N VAL A 6 -24.18 -1.22 6.79
CA VAL A 6 -22.81 -0.72 7.02
C VAL A 6 -21.91 -1.91 7.32
N LEU A 7 -20.72 -1.95 6.73
CA LEU A 7 -19.66 -2.91 7.06
C LEU A 7 -19.23 -2.74 8.53
N ASN A 8 -18.70 -3.79 9.12
CA ASN A 8 -18.15 -3.74 10.46
C ASN A 8 -16.84 -2.94 10.52
N THR A 9 -16.46 -2.49 11.71
CA THR A 9 -15.17 -1.83 11.90
C THR A 9 -14.01 -2.82 11.87
N ILE A 10 -12.83 -2.34 11.53
CA ILE A 10 -11.62 -3.18 11.52
C ILE A 10 -11.26 -3.65 12.93
N GLU A 11 -11.50 -2.82 13.95
CA GLU A 11 -11.30 -3.18 15.36
C GLU A 11 -12.17 -4.36 15.78
N GLU A 12 -13.46 -4.40 15.37
CA GLU A 12 -14.35 -5.52 15.63
C GLU A 12 -13.85 -6.80 14.96
N ALA A 13 -13.38 -6.70 13.71
CA ALA A 13 -12.83 -7.83 12.95
C ALA A 13 -11.53 -8.37 13.59
N ILE A 14 -10.62 -7.48 14.02
CA ILE A 14 -9.38 -7.85 14.74
C ILE A 14 -9.71 -8.60 16.02
N GLU A 15 -10.72 -8.16 16.79
CA GLU A 15 -11.11 -8.83 18.01
C GLU A 15 -11.71 -10.21 17.76
N ASP A 16 -12.59 -10.34 16.77
CA ASP A 16 -13.12 -11.66 16.37
C ASP A 16 -12.01 -12.58 15.86
N PHE A 17 -11.05 -12.05 15.11
CA PHE A 17 -9.87 -12.79 14.65
C PHE A 17 -9.01 -13.31 15.81
N ARG A 18 -8.77 -12.47 16.84
CA ARG A 18 -8.06 -12.83 18.07
C ARG A 18 -8.77 -13.95 18.83
N GLN A 19 -10.10 -13.93 18.84
CA GLN A 19 -10.94 -14.97 19.46
C GLN A 19 -11.05 -16.27 18.62
N GLY A 20 -10.46 -16.30 17.43
CA GLY A 20 -10.52 -17.47 16.53
C GLY A 20 -11.85 -17.61 15.81
N LYS A 21 -12.55 -16.51 15.55
CA LYS A 21 -13.75 -16.47 14.73
C LYS A 21 -13.43 -16.15 13.27
N ILE A 22 -14.29 -16.64 12.38
CA ILE A 22 -14.23 -16.32 10.95
C ILE A 22 -14.71 -14.88 10.73
N VAL A 23 -14.03 -14.16 9.85
CA VAL A 23 -14.42 -12.85 9.33
C VAL A 23 -14.61 -12.96 7.82
N ILE A 24 -15.63 -12.30 7.27
CA ILE A 24 -15.79 -12.14 5.82
C ILE A 24 -15.01 -10.89 5.42
N VAL A 25 -14.15 -11.03 4.42
CA VAL A 25 -13.41 -9.90 3.84
C VAL A 25 -13.80 -9.78 2.39
N VAL A 26 -14.15 -8.55 1.96
CA VAL A 26 -14.51 -8.24 0.57
C VAL A 26 -13.47 -7.34 -0.04
N ASP A 27 -13.17 -7.53 -1.32
CA ASP A 27 -12.32 -6.65 -2.09
C ASP A 27 -13.11 -5.66 -2.96
N ASP A 28 -12.38 -4.86 -3.75
CA ASP A 28 -12.94 -3.81 -4.60
C ASP A 28 -13.71 -4.41 -5.80
N GLU A 29 -14.79 -3.72 -6.21
CA GLU A 29 -15.60 -4.09 -7.37
C GLU A 29 -14.78 -4.12 -8.67
N ASP A 30 -13.76 -3.26 -8.77
CA ASP A 30 -12.86 -3.17 -9.92
C ASP A 30 -11.73 -4.21 -9.90
N ARG A 31 -11.64 -5.07 -8.84
CA ARG A 31 -10.62 -6.12 -8.72
C ARG A 31 -11.21 -7.52 -8.97
N GLU A 32 -11.48 -8.31 -7.94
CA GLU A 32 -12.15 -9.63 -8.02
C GLU A 32 -13.65 -9.50 -7.80
N ASN A 33 -14.03 -8.49 -7.00
CA ASN A 33 -15.39 -8.25 -6.53
C ASN A 33 -15.95 -9.50 -5.82
N GLU A 34 -15.14 -10.09 -4.93
CA GLU A 34 -15.44 -11.34 -4.23
C GLU A 34 -15.37 -11.16 -2.72
N GLY A 35 -15.77 -12.19 -1.98
CA GLY A 35 -15.63 -12.25 -0.54
C GLY A 35 -15.16 -13.61 -0.08
N ASP A 36 -14.22 -13.61 0.88
CA ASP A 36 -13.66 -14.82 1.46
C ASP A 36 -14.02 -14.96 2.93
N PHE A 37 -14.24 -16.20 3.38
CA PHE A 37 -14.10 -16.53 4.80
C PHE A 37 -12.63 -16.58 5.16
N ILE A 38 -12.23 -15.78 6.13
CA ILE A 38 -10.84 -15.69 6.58
C ILE A 38 -10.76 -15.90 8.09
N ILE A 39 -9.73 -16.63 8.54
CA ILE A 39 -9.44 -16.88 9.96
C ILE A 39 -7.92 -16.99 10.17
N ALA A 40 -7.44 -16.73 11.40
CA ALA A 40 -6.05 -17.00 11.75
C ALA A 40 -5.75 -18.50 11.73
N ALA A 41 -4.68 -18.92 11.04
CA ALA A 41 -4.36 -20.32 10.84
C ALA A 41 -4.12 -21.09 12.16
N GLU A 42 -3.51 -20.44 13.17
CA GLU A 42 -3.27 -21.04 14.49
C GLU A 42 -4.56 -21.33 15.28
N LYS A 43 -5.69 -20.70 14.92
CA LYS A 43 -6.99 -20.87 15.59
C LYS A 43 -7.91 -21.87 14.86
N VAL A 44 -7.49 -22.42 13.74
CA VAL A 44 -8.30 -23.31 12.94
C VAL A 44 -8.56 -24.62 13.66
N THR A 45 -9.84 -25.04 13.70
CA THR A 45 -10.29 -26.36 14.17
C THR A 45 -10.89 -27.19 13.02
N PRO A 46 -11.04 -28.52 13.18
CA PRO A 46 -11.72 -29.32 12.16
C PRO A 46 -13.12 -28.85 11.84
N GLU A 47 -13.88 -28.37 12.84
CA GLU A 47 -15.23 -27.83 12.67
C GLU A 47 -15.23 -26.56 11.83
N ILE A 48 -14.24 -25.70 12.03
CA ILE A 48 -14.04 -24.48 11.23
C ILE A 48 -13.72 -24.84 9.77
N VAL A 49 -12.80 -25.77 9.54
CA VAL A 49 -12.51 -26.27 8.18
C VAL A 49 -13.76 -26.80 7.52
N ASN A 50 -14.55 -27.63 8.25
CA ASN A 50 -15.82 -28.18 7.74
C ASN A 50 -16.83 -27.06 7.39
N PHE A 51 -16.92 -26.03 8.25
CA PHE A 51 -17.77 -24.87 8.00
C PHE A 51 -17.36 -24.13 6.73
N MET A 52 -16.05 -23.82 6.60
CA MET A 52 -15.48 -23.12 5.44
C MET A 52 -15.73 -23.89 4.14
N LEU A 53 -15.42 -25.18 4.10
CA LEU A 53 -15.63 -26.04 2.92
C LEU A 53 -17.11 -26.15 2.52
N LYS A 54 -18.00 -26.29 3.52
CA LYS A 54 -19.42 -26.45 3.28
C LYS A 54 -20.10 -25.17 2.80
N ASN A 55 -19.69 -24.02 3.33
CA ASN A 55 -20.39 -22.76 3.12
C ASN A 55 -19.62 -21.80 2.19
N GLY A 56 -18.29 -21.92 2.06
CA GLY A 56 -17.46 -21.17 1.10
C GLY A 56 -17.53 -21.81 -0.28
N ARG A 57 -17.16 -23.10 -0.38
CA ARG A 57 -17.16 -23.91 -1.61
C ARG A 57 -16.03 -23.60 -2.60
N GLY A 58 -15.20 -22.61 -2.31
CA GLY A 58 -14.01 -22.26 -3.09
C GLY A 58 -12.81 -23.16 -2.80
N VAL A 59 -11.61 -22.64 -2.97
CA VAL A 59 -10.34 -23.34 -2.73
C VAL A 59 -9.80 -23.00 -1.36
N LEU A 60 -9.65 -24.00 -0.48
CA LEU A 60 -9.04 -23.77 0.84
C LEU A 60 -7.55 -23.47 0.71
N CYS A 61 -7.18 -22.25 1.06
CA CYS A 61 -5.82 -21.74 0.96
C CYS A 61 -5.26 -21.34 2.33
N ALA A 62 -3.92 -21.29 2.39
CA ALA A 62 -3.17 -20.88 3.57
C ALA A 62 -2.28 -19.66 3.26
N PRO A 63 -2.78 -18.43 3.38
CA PRO A 63 -1.96 -17.23 3.34
C PRO A 63 -0.86 -17.24 4.41
N LEU A 64 0.39 -17.05 3.99
CA LEU A 64 1.57 -17.02 4.85
C LEU A 64 2.41 -15.78 4.54
N SER A 65 3.12 -15.27 5.54
CA SER A 65 4.11 -14.23 5.27
C SER A 65 5.25 -14.76 4.38
N GLU A 66 5.93 -13.86 3.68
CA GLU A 66 7.08 -14.22 2.83
C GLU A 66 8.19 -14.90 3.63
N GLU A 67 8.45 -14.41 4.86
CA GLU A 67 9.42 -14.97 5.78
C GLU A 67 9.04 -16.40 6.18
N ARG A 68 7.74 -16.63 6.44
CA ARG A 68 7.26 -17.97 6.82
C ARG A 68 7.35 -18.95 5.65
N CYS A 69 7.05 -18.53 4.45
CA CYS A 69 7.25 -19.33 3.24
C CYS A 69 8.73 -19.72 3.05
N ALA A 70 9.65 -18.77 3.29
CA ALA A 70 11.09 -19.04 3.21
C ALA A 70 11.56 -20.03 4.29
N GLN A 71 11.10 -19.88 5.55
CA GLN A 71 11.43 -20.81 6.65
C GLN A 71 10.97 -22.24 6.38
N LEU A 72 9.80 -22.39 5.73
CA LEU A 72 9.23 -23.70 5.38
C LEU A 72 9.69 -24.20 4.01
N GLU A 73 10.57 -23.48 3.31
CA GLU A 73 11.06 -23.82 1.96
C GLU A 73 9.91 -24.04 0.95
N LEU A 74 8.87 -23.19 1.05
CA LEU A 74 7.72 -23.23 0.13
C LEU A 74 8.05 -22.45 -1.15
N ASN A 75 8.53 -23.15 -2.16
CA ASN A 75 8.80 -22.57 -3.47
C ASN A 75 7.49 -22.21 -4.20
N MET A 76 7.55 -21.19 -5.07
CA MET A 76 6.42 -20.86 -5.94
C MET A 76 6.07 -22.05 -6.81
N MET A 77 4.77 -22.31 -6.98
CA MET A 77 4.26 -23.38 -7.83
C MET A 77 4.70 -23.18 -9.28
N GLU A 78 4.69 -21.94 -9.74
CA GLU A 78 5.10 -21.56 -11.09
C GLU A 78 6.01 -20.33 -11.03
N PRO A 79 7.29 -20.44 -11.48
CA PRO A 79 8.22 -19.31 -11.50
C PRO A 79 7.74 -18.15 -12.39
N ASN A 80 7.13 -18.48 -13.54
CA ASN A 80 6.57 -17.51 -14.48
C ASN A 80 5.05 -17.48 -14.36
N ASN A 81 4.55 -16.88 -13.29
CA ASN A 81 3.12 -16.78 -13.01
C ASN A 81 2.41 -15.96 -14.09
N THR A 82 1.52 -16.62 -14.84
CA THR A 82 0.71 -16.05 -15.93
C THR A 82 -0.77 -15.86 -15.53
N SER A 83 -1.13 -16.10 -14.26
CA SER A 83 -2.52 -15.88 -13.81
C SER A 83 -2.89 -14.41 -13.88
N LEU A 84 -4.17 -14.13 -14.18
CA LEU A 84 -4.68 -12.78 -14.43
C LEU A 84 -4.32 -11.79 -13.31
N LEU A 85 -4.43 -12.22 -12.06
CA LEU A 85 -4.18 -11.38 -10.87
C LEU A 85 -2.87 -11.72 -10.15
N GLY A 86 -2.04 -12.58 -10.74
CA GLY A 86 -0.75 -12.96 -10.19
C GLY A 86 -0.85 -13.68 -8.84
N THR A 87 -1.91 -14.48 -8.61
CA THR A 87 -2.13 -15.20 -7.34
C THR A 87 -0.91 -16.05 -6.97
N PRO A 88 -0.30 -15.82 -5.81
CA PRO A 88 1.04 -16.31 -5.49
C PRO A 88 1.02 -17.71 -4.86
N PHE A 89 0.51 -18.71 -5.57
CA PHE A 89 0.52 -20.09 -5.13
C PHE A 89 1.95 -20.62 -4.97
N THR A 90 2.19 -21.28 -3.84
CA THR A 90 3.37 -22.13 -3.62
C THR A 90 3.04 -23.59 -3.88
N VAL A 91 4.04 -24.46 -3.83
CA VAL A 91 3.78 -25.91 -3.84
C VAL A 91 2.81 -26.29 -2.73
N THR A 92 1.86 -27.18 -3.04
CA THR A 92 0.87 -27.67 -2.08
C THR A 92 1.50 -28.60 -1.04
N VAL A 93 0.96 -28.64 0.18
CA VAL A 93 1.54 -29.38 1.29
C VAL A 93 0.49 -30.08 2.14
N ASP A 94 0.93 -31.14 2.85
CA ASP A 94 0.22 -31.77 3.97
C ASP A 94 1.18 -31.99 5.13
N LEU A 95 0.69 -31.90 6.38
CA LEU A 95 1.47 -32.26 7.56
C LEU A 95 1.71 -33.77 7.59
N LEU A 96 2.95 -34.17 7.84
CA LEU A 96 3.35 -35.57 8.04
C LEU A 96 3.34 -35.92 9.52
N GLY A 97 2.78 -37.07 9.86
CA GLY A 97 2.71 -37.50 11.28
C GLY A 97 1.55 -36.84 12.05
N GLU A 98 1.69 -36.75 13.37
CA GLU A 98 0.72 -36.18 14.31
C GLU A 98 -0.74 -36.69 14.15
N GLY A 99 -0.90 -37.94 13.70
CA GLY A 99 -2.20 -38.55 13.44
C GLY A 99 -2.85 -38.17 12.12
N CYS A 100 -2.17 -37.42 11.27
CA CYS A 100 -2.62 -37.14 9.89
C CYS A 100 -2.56 -38.41 9.03
N THR A 101 -3.54 -38.57 8.13
CA THR A 101 -3.69 -39.72 7.24
C THR A 101 -3.34 -39.35 5.79
N THR A 102 -4.37 -39.19 4.95
CA THR A 102 -4.19 -38.87 3.52
C THR A 102 -4.14 -37.37 3.22
N GLY A 103 -4.28 -36.51 4.23
CA GLY A 103 -4.26 -35.05 4.07
C GLY A 103 -5.62 -34.41 3.73
N VAL A 104 -6.61 -35.18 3.27
CA VAL A 104 -7.89 -34.66 2.74
C VAL A 104 -8.92 -34.37 3.83
N SER A 105 -8.90 -35.12 4.96
CA SER A 105 -9.91 -34.98 6.01
C SER A 105 -9.88 -33.58 6.63
N ILE A 106 -11.02 -33.17 7.23
CA ILE A 106 -11.06 -31.87 7.95
C ILE A 106 -10.05 -31.83 9.10
N HIS A 107 -9.75 -32.98 9.71
CA HIS A 107 -8.75 -33.10 10.78
C HIS A 107 -7.33 -32.86 10.23
N ASP A 108 -6.98 -33.53 9.13
CA ASP A 108 -5.66 -33.40 8.50
C ASP A 108 -5.44 -31.98 7.97
N ARG A 109 -6.45 -31.41 7.31
CA ARG A 109 -6.36 -30.02 6.81
C ARG A 109 -6.23 -29.01 7.94
N ALA A 110 -6.98 -29.16 9.02
CA ALA A 110 -6.88 -28.28 10.19
C ALA A 110 -5.51 -28.43 10.87
N ALA A 111 -4.96 -29.65 10.97
CA ALA A 111 -3.62 -29.89 11.49
C ALA A 111 -2.56 -29.23 10.60
N THR A 112 -2.66 -29.38 9.28
CA THR A 112 -1.74 -28.75 8.31
C THR A 112 -1.78 -27.23 8.39
N LEU A 113 -2.98 -26.60 8.45
CA LEU A 113 -3.13 -25.15 8.58
C LEU A 113 -2.48 -24.62 9.87
N ARG A 114 -2.70 -25.29 11.02
CA ARG A 114 -2.03 -24.91 12.28
C ARG A 114 -0.51 -25.09 12.22
N ALA A 115 -0.03 -26.19 11.65
CA ALA A 115 1.39 -26.45 11.49
C ALA A 115 2.07 -25.39 10.62
N LEU A 116 1.42 -24.92 9.56
CA LEU A 116 1.93 -23.83 8.72
C LEU A 116 2.13 -22.52 9.51
N ALA A 117 1.30 -22.26 10.53
CA ALA A 117 1.43 -21.10 11.42
C ALA A 117 2.45 -21.33 12.55
N ASP A 118 2.64 -22.57 13.03
CA ASP A 118 3.50 -22.86 14.18
C ASP A 118 4.99 -22.64 13.84
N PRO A 119 5.69 -21.71 14.52
CA PRO A 119 7.11 -21.44 14.27
C PRO A 119 8.03 -22.66 14.50
N LYS A 120 7.56 -23.69 15.21
CA LYS A 120 8.33 -24.92 15.46
C LYS A 120 8.32 -25.89 14.30
N THR A 121 7.34 -25.79 13.39
CA THR A 121 7.23 -26.66 12.21
C THR A 121 8.41 -26.43 11.26
N LYS A 122 9.02 -27.51 10.84
CA LYS A 122 10.19 -27.56 9.94
C LYS A 122 9.77 -27.97 8.52
N PRO A 123 10.58 -27.69 7.50
CA PRO A 123 10.32 -28.13 6.12
C PRO A 123 10.13 -29.65 6.00
N SER A 124 10.85 -30.45 6.82
CA SER A 124 10.75 -31.91 6.86
C SER A 124 9.44 -32.47 7.39
N ASP A 125 8.67 -31.65 8.11
CA ASP A 125 7.39 -32.06 8.69
C ASP A 125 6.24 -31.97 7.66
N LEU A 126 6.54 -31.45 6.45
CA LEU A 126 5.57 -31.22 5.38
C LEU A 126 5.82 -32.12 4.17
N GLY A 127 4.83 -32.93 3.82
CA GLY A 127 4.77 -33.66 2.53
C GLY A 127 4.45 -32.70 1.37
N ARG A 128 5.07 -32.95 0.22
CA ARG A 128 4.90 -32.19 -1.03
C ARG A 128 4.79 -33.12 -2.22
N PRO A 129 3.76 -33.02 -3.10
CA PRO A 129 2.59 -32.15 -2.97
C PRO A 129 1.61 -32.63 -1.89
N GLY A 130 0.65 -31.77 -1.51
CA GLY A 130 -0.42 -32.06 -0.55
C GLY A 130 -1.75 -31.45 -0.96
N HIS A 131 -2.65 -31.24 0.01
CA HIS A 131 -4.05 -30.81 -0.23
C HIS A 131 -4.34 -29.41 0.32
N ILE A 132 -3.39 -28.78 1.03
CA ILE A 132 -3.46 -27.36 1.40
C ILE A 132 -2.65 -26.54 0.40
N ASN A 133 -3.21 -25.40 0.01
CA ASN A 133 -2.65 -24.48 -0.97
C ASN A 133 -2.04 -23.25 -0.27
N PRO A 134 -0.73 -23.23 0.06
CA PRO A 134 -0.16 -22.04 0.65
C PRO A 134 -0.05 -20.92 -0.37
N LEU A 135 -0.31 -19.67 0.10
CA LEU A 135 -0.20 -18.44 -0.67
C LEU A 135 0.85 -17.53 -0.03
N ARG A 136 1.80 -17.04 -0.80
CA ARG A 136 2.85 -16.14 -0.30
C ARG A 136 2.40 -14.70 -0.36
N ALA A 137 1.99 -14.13 0.78
CA ALA A 137 1.65 -12.72 0.90
C ALA A 137 2.84 -11.81 0.57
N ARG A 138 2.58 -10.67 -0.06
CA ARG A 138 3.61 -9.67 -0.32
C ARG A 138 4.02 -8.97 0.97
N GLN A 139 5.30 -8.61 1.09
CA GLN A 139 5.77 -7.71 2.15
C GLN A 139 4.94 -6.43 2.15
N LYS A 140 4.71 -5.83 3.33
CA LYS A 140 3.79 -4.71 3.60
C LYS A 140 2.30 -5.06 3.47
N GLY A 141 1.92 -6.32 3.19
CA GLY A 141 0.53 -6.78 3.18
C GLY A 141 -0.37 -5.99 2.23
N VAL A 142 -1.60 -5.66 2.68
CA VAL A 142 -2.60 -4.93 1.86
C VAL A 142 -2.12 -3.57 1.38
N LEU A 143 -1.13 -2.96 2.04
CA LEU A 143 -0.53 -1.69 1.58
C LEU A 143 0.32 -1.87 0.31
N ARG A 144 0.70 -3.11 -0.05
CA ARG A 144 1.44 -3.44 -1.27
C ARG A 144 0.56 -4.08 -2.34
N ARG A 145 -0.31 -5.01 -1.92
CA ARG A 145 -1.26 -5.70 -2.80
C ARG A 145 -2.61 -5.81 -2.08
N PRO A 146 -3.66 -5.13 -2.57
CA PRO A 146 -4.97 -5.11 -1.93
C PRO A 146 -5.76 -6.41 -2.19
N GLY A 147 -5.23 -7.55 -1.75
CA GLY A 147 -5.82 -8.89 -1.94
C GLY A 147 -6.13 -9.61 -0.64
N HIS A 148 -7.02 -10.62 -0.72
CA HIS A 148 -7.44 -11.46 0.41
C HIS A 148 -6.27 -12.18 1.09
N THR A 149 -5.27 -12.61 0.32
CA THR A 149 -4.02 -13.22 0.82
C THR A 149 -3.31 -12.30 1.82
N GLU A 150 -3.10 -11.04 1.42
CA GLU A 150 -2.46 -10.03 2.25
C GLU A 150 -3.35 -9.64 3.43
N ALA A 151 -4.67 -9.52 3.23
CA ALA A 151 -5.62 -9.19 4.29
C ALA A 151 -5.62 -10.23 5.41
N ALA A 152 -5.54 -11.53 5.08
CA ALA A 152 -5.48 -12.61 6.06
C ALA A 152 -4.25 -12.53 6.96
N VAL A 153 -3.07 -12.30 6.37
CA VAL A 153 -1.80 -12.16 7.09
C VAL A 153 -1.80 -10.89 7.94
N ASP A 154 -2.32 -9.78 7.42
CA ASP A 154 -2.39 -8.51 8.15
C ASP A 154 -3.35 -8.57 9.34
N LEU A 155 -4.54 -9.16 9.19
CA LEU A 155 -5.49 -9.35 10.29
C LEU A 155 -4.89 -10.24 11.39
N ALA A 156 -4.18 -11.32 11.03
CA ALA A 156 -3.49 -12.17 12.01
C ALA A 156 -2.44 -11.36 12.79
N ARG A 157 -1.61 -10.58 12.09
CA ARG A 157 -0.59 -9.71 12.70
C ARG A 157 -1.21 -8.64 13.61
N LEU A 158 -2.26 -7.96 13.15
CA LEU A 158 -2.97 -6.93 13.93
C LEU A 158 -3.68 -7.52 15.16
N ALA A 159 -4.12 -8.78 15.10
CA ALA A 159 -4.66 -9.51 16.22
C ALA A 159 -3.60 -9.99 17.23
N GLY A 160 -2.31 -9.82 16.95
CA GLY A 160 -1.18 -10.31 17.77
C GLY A 160 -0.95 -11.82 17.65
N LEU A 161 -1.38 -12.42 16.54
CA LEU A 161 -1.25 -13.85 16.22
C LEU A 161 -0.12 -14.08 15.21
N GLN A 162 0.21 -15.34 14.94
CA GLN A 162 1.18 -15.69 13.90
C GLN A 162 0.70 -15.17 12.53
N PRO A 163 1.58 -14.55 11.71
CA PRO A 163 1.20 -13.95 10.42
C PRO A 163 0.89 -15.01 9.36
N ALA A 164 -0.16 -15.78 9.62
CA ALA A 164 -0.66 -16.88 8.81
C ALA A 164 -2.18 -16.95 8.93
N GLY A 165 -2.86 -17.18 7.82
CA GLY A 165 -4.32 -17.32 7.78
C GLY A 165 -4.78 -18.62 7.10
N ALA A 166 -6.06 -18.88 7.19
CA ALA A 166 -6.79 -19.77 6.29
C ALA A 166 -7.88 -18.94 5.61
N LEU A 167 -8.07 -19.14 4.31
CA LEU A 167 -9.11 -18.48 3.55
C LEU A 167 -9.78 -19.46 2.56
N ILE A 168 -11.00 -19.14 2.19
CA ILE A 168 -11.75 -19.80 1.12
C ILE A 168 -12.76 -18.82 0.55
N GLU A 169 -12.88 -18.78 -0.75
CA GLU A 169 -13.83 -17.94 -1.47
C GLU A 169 -15.28 -18.39 -1.21
N ILE A 170 -16.23 -17.44 -1.21
CA ILE A 170 -17.64 -17.68 -0.95
C ILE A 170 -18.41 -17.70 -2.27
N MET A 171 -19.02 -18.83 -2.58
CA MET A 171 -19.84 -19.05 -3.76
C MET A 171 -21.32 -19.19 -3.38
N ASN A 172 -22.19 -18.74 -4.28
CA ASN A 172 -23.64 -18.97 -4.21
C ASN A 172 -23.98 -20.46 -4.41
N GLU A 173 -25.24 -20.83 -4.16
CA GLU A 173 -25.69 -22.23 -4.33
C GLU A 173 -25.66 -22.71 -5.79
N ASP A 174 -25.78 -21.79 -6.74
CA ASP A 174 -25.70 -22.06 -8.17
C ASP A 174 -24.25 -22.17 -8.70
N GLY A 175 -23.24 -21.97 -7.84
CA GLY A 175 -21.81 -22.00 -8.17
C GLY A 175 -21.25 -20.68 -8.70
N SER A 176 -22.03 -19.61 -8.80
CA SER A 176 -21.52 -18.27 -9.08
C SER A 176 -20.84 -17.67 -7.85
N MET A 177 -19.94 -16.68 -8.04
CA MET A 177 -19.30 -16.00 -6.93
C MET A 177 -20.31 -15.10 -6.19
N ALA A 178 -20.33 -15.18 -4.85
CA ALA A 178 -21.14 -14.29 -4.04
C ALA A 178 -20.56 -12.86 -4.07
N ARG A 179 -21.46 -11.88 -4.25
CA ARG A 179 -21.12 -10.45 -4.25
C ARG A 179 -21.60 -9.80 -2.94
N LEU A 180 -21.26 -8.56 -2.72
CA LEU A 180 -21.54 -7.85 -1.45
C LEU A 180 -22.99 -8.05 -0.93
N PRO A 181 -24.06 -7.96 -1.75
CA PRO A 181 -25.41 -8.20 -1.24
C PRO A 181 -25.62 -9.59 -0.64
N GLN A 182 -25.16 -10.65 -1.32
CA GLN A 182 -25.26 -12.04 -0.83
C GLN A 182 -24.32 -12.27 0.37
N LEU A 183 -23.13 -11.66 0.38
CA LEU A 183 -22.18 -11.77 1.48
C LEU A 183 -22.71 -11.13 2.76
N LEU A 184 -23.48 -10.05 2.69
CA LEU A 184 -24.19 -9.46 3.82
C LEU A 184 -25.27 -10.40 4.39
N GLU A 185 -25.97 -11.17 3.53
CA GLU A 185 -26.91 -12.19 3.97
C GLU A 185 -26.21 -13.36 4.67
N VAL A 186 -25.07 -13.79 4.12
CA VAL A 186 -24.21 -14.83 4.74
C VAL A 186 -23.68 -14.35 6.09
N ALA A 187 -23.21 -13.12 6.19
CA ALA A 187 -22.75 -12.53 7.45
C ALA A 187 -23.85 -12.53 8.52
N GLU A 188 -25.05 -12.08 8.16
CA GLU A 188 -26.21 -12.08 9.05
C GLU A 188 -26.64 -13.49 9.47
N LYS A 189 -26.71 -14.42 8.51
CA LYS A 189 -27.11 -15.82 8.75
C LYS A 189 -26.23 -16.54 9.76
N TYR A 190 -24.92 -16.27 9.71
CA TYR A 190 -23.94 -16.95 10.57
C TYR A 190 -23.39 -16.09 11.71
N GLY A 191 -23.86 -14.84 11.84
CA GLY A 191 -23.40 -13.89 12.87
C GLY A 191 -21.92 -13.53 12.71
N LEU A 192 -21.44 -13.42 11.46
CA LEU A 192 -20.05 -13.12 11.15
C LEU A 192 -19.88 -11.62 10.90
N LYS A 193 -18.70 -11.09 11.23
CA LYS A 193 -18.29 -9.75 10.84
C LYS A 193 -17.89 -9.74 9.36
N ILE A 194 -18.20 -8.61 8.69
CA ILE A 194 -17.83 -8.37 7.30
C ILE A 194 -17.14 -7.01 7.17
N ILE A 195 -15.95 -6.99 6.57
CA ILE A 195 -15.12 -5.80 6.35
C ILE A 195 -14.63 -5.72 4.91
N SER A 196 -14.18 -4.54 4.47
CA SER A 196 -13.53 -4.36 3.18
C SER A 196 -12.00 -4.28 3.30
N ILE A 197 -11.29 -4.70 2.25
CA ILE A 197 -9.83 -4.49 2.13
C ILE A 197 -9.52 -2.99 2.10
N ALA A 198 -10.37 -2.18 1.49
CA ALA A 198 -10.21 -0.72 1.47
C ALA A 198 -10.22 -0.13 2.90
N ASP A 199 -11.14 -0.56 3.76
CA ASP A 199 -11.17 -0.11 5.16
C ASP A 199 -9.96 -0.62 5.95
N LEU A 200 -9.49 -1.84 5.68
CA LEU A 200 -8.27 -2.38 6.30
C LEU A 200 -7.03 -1.58 5.89
N ILE A 201 -6.92 -1.18 4.64
CA ILE A 201 -5.87 -0.27 4.16
C ILE A 201 -5.95 1.06 4.91
N ALA A 202 -7.12 1.69 4.94
CA ALA A 202 -7.32 2.96 5.63
C ALA A 202 -7.01 2.85 7.13
N TYR A 203 -7.39 1.75 7.77
CA TYR A 203 -7.07 1.47 9.17
C TYR A 203 -5.56 1.37 9.40
N ARG A 204 -4.84 0.58 8.60
CA ARG A 204 -3.40 0.42 8.70
C ARG A 204 -2.67 1.74 8.47
N LEU A 205 -3.08 2.49 7.45
CA LEU A 205 -2.52 3.81 7.15
C LEU A 205 -2.75 4.81 8.31
N ARG A 206 -3.86 4.70 9.04
CA ARG A 206 -4.13 5.55 10.22
C ARG A 206 -3.35 5.14 11.46
N ASN A 207 -3.11 3.84 11.67
CA ASN A 207 -2.59 3.32 12.95
C ASN A 207 -1.12 2.89 12.89
N GLU A 208 -0.57 2.65 11.69
CA GLU A 208 0.84 2.27 11.53
C GLU A 208 1.67 3.46 11.05
N SER A 209 2.62 3.91 11.86
CA SER A 209 3.65 4.83 11.38
C SER A 209 4.72 4.03 10.64
N ILE A 210 4.82 4.26 9.32
CA ILE A 210 5.82 3.63 8.45
C ILE A 210 7.16 4.38 8.45
N VAL A 211 7.25 5.47 9.22
CA VAL A 211 8.46 6.29 9.38
C VAL A 211 8.85 6.40 10.85
N GLU A 212 10.13 6.64 11.07
CA GLU A 212 10.71 6.99 12.36
C GLU A 212 11.10 8.47 12.31
N ARG A 213 10.64 9.26 13.28
CA ARG A 213 10.99 10.68 13.38
C ARG A 213 12.34 10.83 14.08
N GLY A 214 13.26 11.55 13.45
CA GLY A 214 14.54 11.96 14.01
C GLY A 214 14.47 13.31 14.74
N GLU A 215 15.63 13.86 15.04
CA GLU A 215 15.78 15.14 15.72
C GLU A 215 15.39 16.32 14.80
N THR A 216 15.07 17.43 15.44
CA THR A 216 14.77 18.70 14.77
C THR A 216 15.84 19.74 15.09
N ALA A 217 16.32 20.43 14.08
CA ALA A 217 17.34 21.50 14.22
C ALA A 217 16.90 22.79 13.51
N GLU A 218 17.42 23.91 13.96
CA GLU A 218 17.30 25.18 13.24
C GLU A 218 18.14 25.16 11.98
N MET A 219 17.59 25.68 10.88
CA MET A 219 18.27 25.72 9.58
C MET A 219 18.11 27.11 8.94
N PRO A 220 19.10 27.99 9.07
CA PRO A 220 19.13 29.22 8.31
C PRO A 220 19.36 28.91 6.82
N THR A 221 18.57 29.55 5.95
CA THR A 221 18.66 29.40 4.49
C THR A 221 18.65 30.78 3.82
N GLU A 222 18.97 30.82 2.54
CA GLU A 222 18.85 32.08 1.72
C GLU A 222 17.38 32.54 1.60
N TYR A 223 16.42 31.66 1.92
CA TYR A 223 14.98 31.92 1.81
C TYR A 223 14.33 32.21 3.16
N GLY A 224 15.07 32.18 4.25
CA GLY A 224 14.61 32.44 5.60
C GLY A 224 15.06 31.40 6.62
N MET A 225 14.58 31.55 7.86
CA MET A 225 14.84 30.63 8.94
C MET A 225 13.78 29.55 8.97
N PHE A 226 14.20 28.29 8.86
CA PHE A 226 13.37 27.10 8.94
C PHE A 226 13.84 26.18 10.08
N LYS A 227 13.00 25.21 10.46
CA LYS A 227 13.41 24.03 11.23
C LYS A 227 13.48 22.84 10.25
N ILE A 228 14.49 21.99 10.39
CA ILE A 228 14.61 20.74 9.63
C ILE A 228 14.41 19.56 10.57
N THR A 229 13.53 18.63 10.15
CA THR A 229 13.34 17.33 10.81
C THR A 229 13.60 16.24 9.80
N VAL A 230 14.36 15.20 10.18
CA VAL A 230 14.60 14.04 9.31
C VAL A 230 13.69 12.90 9.72
N PHE A 231 13.17 12.18 8.75
CA PHE A 231 12.37 10.96 8.93
C PHE A 231 13.03 9.80 8.20
N ARG A 232 13.11 8.65 8.87
CA ARG A 232 13.62 7.42 8.26
C ARG A 232 12.47 6.47 7.94
N GLN A 233 12.38 6.00 6.70
CA GLN A 233 11.42 5.00 6.31
C GLN A 233 11.82 3.63 6.87
N LYS A 234 10.97 3.03 7.71
CA LYS A 234 11.28 1.77 8.43
C LYS A 234 11.53 0.58 7.51
N SER A 235 10.96 0.57 6.30
CA SER A 235 11.02 -0.59 5.40
C SER A 235 12.31 -0.70 4.58
N ASN A 236 13.02 0.41 4.34
CA ASN A 236 14.19 0.45 3.44
C ASN A 236 15.30 1.38 3.92
N GLY A 237 15.11 2.05 5.06
CA GLY A 237 16.08 2.97 5.64
C GLY A 237 16.26 4.30 4.90
N LEU A 238 15.46 4.60 3.88
CA LEU A 238 15.51 5.89 3.17
C LEU A 238 15.18 7.04 4.11
N GLU A 239 15.94 8.11 4.01
CA GLU A 239 15.77 9.31 4.82
C GLU A 239 15.07 10.40 4.01
N HIS A 240 14.07 11.03 4.63
CA HIS A 240 13.27 12.11 4.09
C HIS A 240 13.40 13.32 4.99
N MET A 241 13.26 14.51 4.44
CA MET A 241 13.41 15.75 5.20
C MET A 241 12.10 16.54 5.23
N VAL A 242 11.84 17.20 6.35
CA VAL A 242 10.76 18.18 6.45
C VAL A 242 11.33 19.52 6.87
N LEU A 243 11.07 20.54 6.09
CA LEU A 243 11.33 21.93 6.46
C LEU A 243 10.04 22.53 6.99
N THR A 244 10.10 23.16 8.17
CA THR A 244 8.93 23.80 8.77
C THR A 244 9.22 25.23 9.20
N LYS A 245 8.18 26.06 9.15
CA LYS A 245 8.19 27.42 9.71
C LYS A 245 6.88 27.68 10.45
N GLY A 246 6.95 28.37 11.58
CA GLY A 246 5.78 28.61 12.44
C GLY A 246 5.31 27.36 13.18
N GLU A 247 4.16 27.50 13.82
CA GLU A 247 3.46 26.43 14.57
C GLU A 247 2.02 26.38 14.11
N TRP A 248 1.37 25.23 14.26
CA TRP A 248 -0.03 25.01 13.88
C TRP A 248 -0.74 24.09 14.85
N THR A 249 -2.05 24.18 14.88
CA THR A 249 -2.94 23.23 15.55
C THR A 249 -3.46 22.20 14.55
N GLU A 250 -4.02 21.07 15.03
CA GLU A 250 -4.51 20.01 14.18
C GLU A 250 -5.64 20.41 13.22
N ASP A 251 -6.45 21.40 13.61
CA ASP A 251 -7.61 21.86 12.83
C ASP A 251 -7.28 23.02 11.88
N GLU A 252 -6.03 23.46 11.87
CA GLU A 252 -5.61 24.62 11.09
C GLU A 252 -5.04 24.20 9.73
N PRO A 253 -5.52 24.80 8.61
CA PRO A 253 -4.97 24.50 7.28
C PRO A 253 -3.53 25.00 7.15
N VAL A 254 -2.59 24.11 6.91
CA VAL A 254 -1.15 24.41 6.78
C VAL A 254 -0.77 24.52 5.32
N LEU A 255 -0.04 25.57 4.95
CA LEU A 255 0.56 25.69 3.60
C LEU A 255 1.63 24.63 3.44
N LEU A 256 1.39 23.65 2.54
CA LEU A 256 2.20 22.44 2.42
C LEU A 256 2.69 22.20 0.99
N ARG A 257 3.98 21.87 0.86
CA ARG A 257 4.56 21.31 -0.36
C ARG A 257 5.05 19.89 -0.13
N VAL A 258 4.59 18.94 -0.93
CA VAL A 258 5.25 17.63 -1.06
C VAL A 258 6.16 17.67 -2.27
N HIS A 259 7.48 17.59 -2.04
CA HIS A 259 8.52 17.69 -3.07
C HIS A 259 9.28 16.36 -3.16
N SER A 260 9.31 15.74 -4.35
CA SER A 260 10.16 14.56 -4.58
C SER A 260 11.53 15.04 -5.06
N SER A 261 12.59 14.46 -4.50
CA SER A 261 13.99 14.84 -4.80
C SER A 261 14.28 14.84 -6.30
N CYS A 262 15.07 15.79 -6.69
CA CYS A 262 15.57 15.94 -8.05
C CYS A 262 17.01 16.46 -7.99
N ALA A 263 17.98 15.56 -7.79
CA ALA A 263 19.39 15.95 -7.60
C ALA A 263 19.90 16.87 -8.70
N THR A 264 19.50 16.65 -9.95
CA THR A 264 19.89 17.51 -11.06
C THR A 264 19.29 18.91 -10.99
N GLY A 265 18.01 19.03 -10.57
CA GLY A 265 17.33 20.33 -10.48
C GLY A 265 17.60 21.05 -9.15
N ASP A 266 17.48 20.31 -8.03
CA ASP A 266 17.52 20.88 -6.69
C ASP A 266 18.95 21.23 -6.24
N ILE A 267 19.94 20.39 -6.63
CA ILE A 267 21.36 20.56 -6.21
C ILE A 267 22.20 21.21 -7.32
N LEU A 268 22.07 20.70 -8.56
CA LEU A 268 22.95 21.12 -9.67
C LEU A 268 22.36 22.25 -10.52
N GLY A 269 21.15 22.73 -10.22
CA GLY A 269 20.52 23.84 -10.95
C GLY A 269 20.22 23.54 -12.42
N SER A 270 19.91 22.27 -12.75
CA SER A 270 19.60 21.86 -14.12
C SER A 270 18.40 22.64 -14.68
N CYS A 271 18.55 23.20 -15.86
CA CYS A 271 17.47 23.85 -16.60
C CYS A 271 16.55 22.89 -17.36
N ARG A 272 16.79 21.57 -17.34
CA ARG A 272 15.93 20.57 -17.99
C ARG A 272 14.58 20.36 -17.30
N CYS A 273 14.42 20.80 -16.06
CA CYS A 273 13.19 20.71 -15.29
C CYS A 273 12.95 22.00 -14.50
N ASP A 274 11.80 22.06 -13.83
CA ASP A 274 11.37 23.15 -12.97
C ASP A 274 11.50 22.84 -11.47
N CYS A 275 12.11 21.70 -11.09
CA CYS A 275 12.08 21.17 -9.71
C CYS A 275 12.74 22.12 -8.71
N GLY A 276 14.00 22.50 -8.92
CA GLY A 276 14.71 23.40 -8.01
C GLY A 276 14.03 24.76 -7.87
N ALA A 277 13.56 25.34 -8.99
CA ALA A 277 12.83 26.61 -8.95
C ALA A 277 11.51 26.47 -8.16
N GLN A 278 10.79 25.37 -8.29
CA GLN A 278 9.57 25.10 -7.48
C GLN A 278 9.91 24.93 -6.00
N LEU A 279 11.01 24.27 -5.65
CA LEU A 279 11.43 24.12 -4.26
C LEU A 279 11.71 25.48 -3.64
N HIS A 280 12.51 26.29 -4.30
CA HIS A 280 12.87 27.65 -3.85
C HIS A 280 11.65 28.56 -3.74
N GLU A 281 10.70 28.48 -4.69
CA GLU A 281 9.47 29.27 -4.64
C GLU A 281 8.57 28.83 -3.48
N ALA A 282 8.47 27.53 -3.21
CA ALA A 282 7.73 27.03 -2.05
C ALA A 282 8.33 27.55 -0.73
N MET A 283 9.65 27.62 -0.62
CA MET A 283 10.34 28.21 0.55
C MET A 283 10.01 29.70 0.70
N ARG A 284 10.02 30.48 -0.40
CA ARG A 284 9.65 31.91 -0.36
C ARG A 284 8.18 32.11 0.04
N MET A 285 7.28 31.29 -0.49
CA MET A 285 5.84 31.37 -0.15
C MET A 285 5.61 31.11 1.34
N ILE A 286 6.26 30.09 1.90
CA ILE A 286 6.17 29.76 3.34
C ILE A 286 6.81 30.86 4.18
N GLU A 287 7.96 31.40 3.78
CA GLU A 287 8.62 32.52 4.46
C GLU A 287 7.69 33.74 4.52
N LYS A 288 7.07 34.09 3.40
CA LYS A 288 6.11 35.20 3.30
C LYS A 288 4.86 35.00 4.16
N GLU A 289 4.34 33.78 4.21
CA GLU A 289 3.17 33.43 5.02
C GLU A 289 3.52 33.34 6.53
N GLY A 290 4.78 33.08 6.86
CA GLY A 290 5.25 32.91 8.23
C GLY A 290 4.94 31.53 8.82
N LYS A 291 4.21 30.66 8.10
CA LYS A 291 3.78 29.33 8.53
C LYS A 291 3.65 28.38 7.36
N GLY A 292 4.17 27.15 7.51
CA GLY A 292 4.04 26.10 6.50
C GLY A 292 5.12 25.03 6.60
N ALA A 293 5.01 24.03 5.70
CA ALA A 293 5.92 22.90 5.65
C ALA A 293 6.27 22.47 4.23
N ILE A 294 7.48 21.96 4.04
CA ILE A 294 7.91 21.24 2.83
C ILE A 294 8.31 19.83 3.23
N VAL A 295 7.61 18.83 2.74
CA VAL A 295 7.98 17.43 2.85
C VAL A 295 8.82 17.06 1.64
N TYR A 296 10.13 16.91 1.84
CA TYR A 296 11.09 16.56 0.81
C TYR A 296 11.35 15.07 0.83
N LEU A 297 10.83 14.36 -0.17
CA LEU A 297 10.89 12.90 -0.27
C LEU A 297 12.09 12.46 -1.13
N SER A 298 12.91 11.57 -0.60
CA SER A 298 14.02 10.93 -1.32
C SER A 298 13.51 9.90 -2.34
N GLN A 299 12.76 10.37 -3.35
CA GLN A 299 12.14 9.58 -4.41
C GLN A 299 12.54 10.14 -5.78
N GLU A 300 13.84 10.06 -6.08
CA GLU A 300 14.47 10.59 -7.30
C GLU A 300 13.83 10.00 -8.56
N GLY A 301 13.70 10.84 -9.60
CA GLY A 301 13.21 10.40 -10.90
C GLY A 301 11.81 9.82 -10.88
N ARG A 302 10.92 10.27 -9.97
CA ARG A 302 9.59 9.69 -9.72
C ARG A 302 9.65 8.23 -9.21
N GLY A 303 10.67 7.91 -8.42
CA GLY A 303 10.86 6.58 -7.83
C GLY A 303 11.81 5.65 -8.58
N ILE A 304 12.22 5.98 -9.82
CA ILE A 304 13.14 5.14 -10.61
C ILE A 304 14.61 5.30 -10.22
N GLY A 305 14.94 6.28 -9.39
CA GLY A 305 16.30 6.59 -8.96
C GLY A 305 17.12 7.43 -9.97
N LEU A 306 18.24 7.99 -9.47
CA LEU A 306 19.08 8.87 -10.28
C LEU A 306 19.72 8.15 -11.49
N PHE A 307 20.16 6.92 -11.30
CA PHE A 307 20.79 6.12 -12.34
C PHE A 307 19.88 5.97 -13.57
N ASN A 308 18.65 5.51 -13.35
CA ASN A 308 17.67 5.32 -14.44
C ASN A 308 17.15 6.65 -14.99
N LYS A 309 17.07 7.69 -14.16
CA LYS A 309 16.73 9.04 -14.62
C LYS A 309 17.74 9.57 -15.64
N ILE A 310 19.05 9.35 -15.44
CA ILE A 310 20.06 9.76 -16.41
C ILE A 310 19.97 8.93 -17.69
N ALA A 311 19.66 7.63 -17.60
CA ALA A 311 19.37 6.80 -18.77
C ALA A 311 18.13 7.34 -19.54
N ALA A 312 17.05 7.73 -18.81
CA ALA A 312 15.89 8.36 -19.43
C ALA A 312 16.25 9.69 -20.13
N TYR A 313 17.14 10.52 -19.55
CA TYR A 313 17.63 11.74 -20.20
C TYR A 313 18.32 11.43 -21.53
N LYS A 314 19.13 10.37 -21.60
CA LYS A 314 19.77 9.94 -22.83
C LYS A 314 18.76 9.57 -23.91
N LEU A 315 17.70 8.82 -23.55
CA LEU A 315 16.61 8.49 -24.46
C LEU A 315 15.82 9.73 -24.91
N GLN A 316 15.64 10.71 -24.03
CA GLN A 316 15.02 11.99 -24.38
C GLN A 316 15.87 12.80 -25.37
N ASP A 317 17.20 12.78 -25.24
CA ASP A 317 18.11 13.40 -26.21
C ASP A 317 18.03 12.72 -27.60
N GLU A 318 17.60 11.46 -27.64
CA GLU A 318 17.32 10.67 -28.87
C GLU A 318 15.91 10.92 -29.41
N GLY A 319 15.09 11.76 -28.76
CA GLY A 319 13.79 12.22 -29.27
C GLY A 319 12.55 11.67 -28.55
N LEU A 320 12.69 10.72 -27.60
CA LEU A 320 11.57 10.25 -26.78
C LEU A 320 11.07 11.34 -25.83
N ASP A 321 9.80 11.27 -25.43
CA ASP A 321 9.33 12.08 -24.30
C ASP A 321 9.61 11.41 -22.95
N THR A 322 9.29 12.09 -21.85
CA THR A 322 9.57 11.59 -20.48
C THR A 322 8.82 10.30 -20.16
N VAL A 323 7.58 10.13 -20.66
CA VAL A 323 6.75 8.95 -20.40
C VAL A 323 7.29 7.76 -21.18
N ASP A 324 7.52 7.94 -22.47
CA ASP A 324 8.02 6.88 -23.35
C ASP A 324 9.44 6.44 -22.97
N ALA A 325 10.28 7.35 -22.50
CA ALA A 325 11.62 7.02 -21.97
C ALA A 325 11.54 6.11 -20.75
N ASN A 326 10.62 6.39 -19.78
CA ASN A 326 10.42 5.52 -18.62
C ASN A 326 9.89 4.15 -19.00
N VAL A 327 8.88 4.09 -19.86
CA VAL A 327 8.31 2.81 -20.35
C VAL A 327 9.37 1.97 -21.08
N ARG A 328 10.24 2.61 -21.88
CA ARG A 328 11.35 1.94 -22.57
C ARG A 328 12.37 1.33 -21.61
N LEU A 329 12.53 1.90 -20.43
CA LEU A 329 13.39 1.38 -19.37
C LEU A 329 12.69 0.35 -18.47
N GLY A 330 11.41 0.01 -18.72
CA GLY A 330 10.64 -0.99 -17.97
C GLY A 330 9.96 -0.42 -16.71
N PHE A 331 9.79 0.89 -16.60
CA PHE A 331 9.14 1.54 -15.47
C PHE A 331 7.74 2.07 -15.84
N GLY A 332 6.88 2.19 -14.82
CA GLY A 332 5.62 2.91 -14.95
C GLY A 332 5.81 4.43 -15.12
N VAL A 333 4.70 5.13 -15.35
CA VAL A 333 4.69 6.60 -15.49
C VAL A 333 5.06 7.29 -14.18
N ASP A 334 4.67 6.71 -13.04
CA ASP A 334 4.91 7.22 -11.69
C ASP A 334 5.05 6.07 -10.69
N GLU A 335 6.26 5.85 -10.18
CA GLU A 335 6.60 4.80 -9.20
C GLU A 335 6.73 5.34 -7.77
N ARG A 336 6.24 6.57 -7.50
CA ARG A 336 6.33 7.18 -6.17
C ARG A 336 5.41 6.50 -5.17
N ASP A 337 5.91 6.35 -3.94
CA ASP A 337 5.14 5.94 -2.77
C ASP A 337 4.59 7.17 -2.06
N TYR A 338 3.31 7.47 -2.27
CA TYR A 338 2.63 8.60 -1.63
C TYR A 338 2.34 8.34 -0.14
N GLY A 339 2.31 7.08 0.29
CA GLY A 339 2.06 6.68 1.68
C GLY A 339 3.11 7.18 2.65
N VAL A 340 4.38 7.21 2.22
CA VAL A 340 5.47 7.77 3.02
C VAL A 340 5.25 9.26 3.29
N GLY A 341 4.90 10.01 2.24
CA GLY A 341 4.59 11.44 2.37
C GLY A 341 3.41 11.69 3.32
N ALA A 342 2.34 10.93 3.17
CA ALA A 342 1.16 11.02 4.03
C ALA A 342 1.48 10.68 5.50
N SER A 343 2.28 9.63 5.73
CA SER A 343 2.72 9.26 7.09
C SER A 343 3.55 10.37 7.74
N ILE A 344 4.48 10.97 7.01
CA ILE A 344 5.29 12.10 7.50
C ILE A 344 4.40 13.30 7.84
N ILE A 345 3.45 13.66 6.97
CA ILE A 345 2.52 14.79 7.18
C ILE A 345 1.72 14.59 8.47
N ARG A 346 1.24 13.37 8.72
CA ARG A 346 0.51 13.02 9.95
C ARG A 346 1.40 13.10 11.20
N GLU A 347 2.63 12.59 11.14
CA GLU A 347 3.61 12.69 12.23
C GLU A 347 3.96 14.15 12.56
N MET A 348 3.80 15.06 11.60
CA MET A 348 3.94 16.51 11.82
C MET A 348 2.67 17.15 12.39
N GLY A 349 1.61 16.39 12.68
CA GLY A 349 0.34 16.89 13.20
C GLY A 349 -0.51 17.68 12.19
N ILE A 350 -0.26 17.50 10.89
CA ILE A 350 -1.01 18.18 9.83
C ILE A 350 -2.16 17.28 9.37
N LYS A 351 -3.40 17.68 9.66
CA LYS A 351 -4.61 17.01 9.18
C LYS A 351 -5.27 17.76 8.01
N HIS A 352 -5.18 19.08 8.04
CA HIS A 352 -5.73 20.01 7.07
C HIS A 352 -4.62 20.76 6.35
N MET A 353 -4.73 20.90 5.02
CA MET A 353 -3.66 21.54 4.27
C MET A 353 -4.15 22.40 3.09
N ARG A 354 -3.39 23.44 2.82
CA ARG A 354 -3.38 24.20 1.57
C ARG A 354 -2.20 23.68 0.75
N LEU A 355 -2.47 22.80 -0.22
CA LEU A 355 -1.46 22.02 -0.93
C LEU A 355 -0.88 22.76 -2.13
N MET A 356 0.42 23.09 -2.08
CA MET A 356 1.14 23.66 -3.21
C MET A 356 1.41 22.59 -4.27
N THR A 357 0.58 22.50 -5.30
CA THR A 357 0.74 21.51 -6.37
C THR A 357 0.03 21.91 -7.65
N ASN A 358 0.58 21.44 -8.79
CA ASN A 358 -0.07 21.48 -10.10
C ASN A 358 -0.42 20.06 -10.59
N ASN A 359 -0.11 19.00 -9.79
CA ASN A 359 -0.28 17.60 -10.17
C ASN A 359 -1.54 17.02 -9.52
N PRO A 360 -2.59 16.65 -10.28
CA PRO A 360 -3.80 16.08 -9.73
C PRO A 360 -3.60 14.72 -9.03
N LEU A 361 -2.65 13.91 -9.47
CA LEU A 361 -2.35 12.62 -8.84
C LEU A 361 -1.86 12.75 -7.38
N LYS A 362 -1.19 13.86 -7.04
CA LYS A 362 -0.78 14.13 -5.65
C LYS A 362 -1.97 14.39 -4.75
N ILE A 363 -3.04 14.97 -5.27
CA ILE A 363 -4.28 15.27 -4.54
C ILE A 363 -4.94 13.95 -4.14
N VAL A 364 -5.28 13.12 -5.12
CA VAL A 364 -5.91 11.79 -4.89
C VAL A 364 -5.04 10.92 -3.99
N GLY A 365 -3.72 10.94 -4.20
CA GLY A 365 -2.77 10.17 -3.39
C GLY A 365 -2.81 10.53 -1.90
N LEU A 366 -2.98 11.80 -1.53
CA LEU A 366 -3.01 12.23 -0.12
C LEU A 366 -4.39 12.06 0.52
N GLU A 367 -5.46 12.35 -0.19
CA GLU A 367 -6.84 12.17 0.30
C GLU A 367 -7.14 10.71 0.62
N GLY A 368 -6.64 9.75 -0.18
CA GLY A 368 -6.73 8.32 0.08
C GLY A 368 -6.12 7.88 1.42
N TYR A 369 -5.24 8.71 2.02
CA TYR A 369 -4.65 8.49 3.34
C TYR A 369 -5.35 9.23 4.47
N GLY A 370 -6.55 9.80 4.21
CA GLY A 370 -7.36 10.51 5.20
C GLY A 370 -6.85 11.90 5.57
N LEU A 371 -6.02 12.50 4.71
CA LEU A 371 -5.59 13.90 4.82
C LEU A 371 -6.56 14.79 4.05
N LYS A 372 -6.97 15.92 4.63
CA LYS A 372 -7.92 16.85 4.00
C LYS A 372 -7.18 17.98 3.30
N ILE A 373 -7.47 18.15 2.01
CA ILE A 373 -6.98 19.27 1.21
C ILE A 373 -8.08 20.34 1.14
N ASP A 374 -7.88 21.44 1.86
CA ASP A 374 -8.85 22.53 1.91
C ASP A 374 -8.68 23.49 0.73
N GLU A 375 -7.46 23.63 0.20
CA GLU A 375 -7.15 24.50 -0.93
C GLU A 375 -5.99 23.94 -1.77
N ILE A 376 -6.05 24.12 -3.08
CA ILE A 376 -4.93 23.86 -3.99
C ILE A 376 -4.27 25.20 -4.32
N VAL A 377 -3.01 25.34 -3.92
CA VAL A 377 -2.22 26.53 -4.21
C VAL A 377 -1.32 26.24 -5.41
N PRO A 378 -1.48 26.92 -6.55
CA PRO A 378 -0.66 26.69 -7.72
C PRO A 378 0.78 27.15 -7.48
N ILE A 379 1.75 26.39 -8.01
CA ILE A 379 3.15 26.73 -7.98
C ILE A 379 3.72 26.61 -9.39
N VAL A 380 3.56 27.66 -10.18
CA VAL A 380 3.90 27.70 -11.61
C VAL A 380 5.20 28.48 -11.78
N ILE A 381 6.15 27.84 -12.44
CA ILE A 381 7.43 28.46 -12.83
C ILE A 381 7.39 28.71 -14.34
N ALA A 382 7.81 29.87 -14.76
CA ALA A 382 7.90 30.22 -16.18
C ALA A 382 8.83 29.25 -16.93
N PRO A 383 8.42 28.77 -18.11
CA PRO A 383 9.26 27.88 -18.91
C PRO A 383 10.52 28.59 -19.37
N ASN A 384 11.56 27.80 -19.64
CA ASN A 384 12.78 28.25 -20.30
C ASN A 384 13.04 27.39 -21.55
N LYS A 385 13.93 27.81 -22.42
CA LYS A 385 14.23 27.15 -23.71
C LYS A 385 14.66 25.67 -23.60
N TYR A 386 15.02 25.19 -22.40
CA TYR A 386 15.47 23.82 -22.21
C TYR A 386 14.40 22.92 -21.58
N ASN A 387 13.39 23.47 -20.90
CA ASN A 387 12.35 22.70 -20.20
C ASN A 387 10.95 22.84 -20.80
N GLU A 388 10.78 23.63 -21.84
CA GLU A 388 9.48 23.88 -22.49
C GLU A 388 8.81 22.57 -22.88
N ARG A 389 9.47 21.72 -23.66
CA ARG A 389 8.97 20.40 -24.05
C ARG A 389 8.65 19.48 -22.85
N TYR A 390 9.44 19.55 -21.80
CA TYR A 390 9.19 18.80 -20.56
C TYR A 390 7.91 19.28 -19.85
N LEU A 391 7.68 20.58 -19.80
CA LEU A 391 6.47 21.17 -19.20
C LEU A 391 5.23 20.89 -20.06
N GLU A 392 5.35 20.90 -21.38
CA GLU A 392 4.30 20.48 -22.31
C GLU A 392 3.88 19.02 -22.07
N THR A 393 4.85 18.10 -21.97
CA THR A 393 4.60 16.70 -21.64
C THR A 393 3.87 16.56 -20.30
N LYS A 394 4.26 17.33 -19.27
CA LYS A 394 3.54 17.37 -17.98
C LYS A 394 2.10 17.82 -18.15
N GLN A 395 1.84 18.84 -18.95
CA GLN A 395 0.49 19.38 -19.15
C GLN A 395 -0.36 18.43 -19.99
N GLU A 396 0.14 17.93 -21.12
CA GLU A 396 -0.64 17.16 -22.09
C GLU A 396 -0.81 15.69 -21.70
N ARG A 397 0.25 15.01 -21.24
CA ARG A 397 0.25 13.57 -20.95
C ARG A 397 0.06 13.23 -19.47
N MET A 398 0.32 14.19 -18.57
CA MET A 398 0.22 13.96 -17.13
C MET A 398 -0.81 14.87 -16.44
N HIS A 399 -1.60 15.61 -17.23
CA HIS A 399 -2.71 16.44 -16.79
C HIS A 399 -2.36 17.50 -15.74
N HIS A 400 -1.09 17.96 -15.72
CA HIS A 400 -0.68 19.04 -14.84
C HIS A 400 -1.36 20.37 -15.22
N LYS A 401 -1.85 21.12 -14.23
CA LYS A 401 -2.48 22.43 -14.41
C LYS A 401 -1.41 23.53 -14.46
N LEU A 402 -0.74 23.70 -15.60
CA LEU A 402 0.37 24.66 -15.76
C LEU A 402 -0.05 25.95 -16.48
N ASN A 403 -1.20 25.93 -17.20
CA ASN A 403 -1.71 27.07 -18.00
C ASN A 403 -0.65 27.64 -18.95
N LEU A 404 0.15 26.78 -19.58
CA LEU A 404 1.13 27.20 -20.58
C LEU A 404 0.38 27.75 -21.79
N CYS A 405 0.66 29.01 -22.18
CA CYS A 405 0.14 29.56 -23.43
C CYS A 405 0.72 28.74 -24.61
N LYS A 406 -0.16 28.21 -25.47
CA LYS A 406 0.30 27.68 -26.78
C LYS A 406 0.75 28.85 -27.61
N HIS A 407 2.05 28.91 -27.91
CA HIS A 407 2.62 29.79 -28.92
C HIS A 407 2.46 29.21 -30.31
#